data_dd21bab949ecbdb084d2ca282b3033e4
#
_entry.id   dd21bab949ecbdb084d2ca282b3033e4
#
_cell.length_a   1.000
_cell.length_b   1.000
_cell.length_c   1.000
_cell.angle_alpha   90.00
_cell.angle_beta   90.00
_cell.angle_gamma   90.00
#
_symmetry.space_group_name_H-M   'P 1'
#
loop_
_entity.id
_entity.type
_entity.pdbx_description
1 polymer ?
#
loop_
_entity_poly.entity_id
_entity_poly.type
_entity_poly.pdbx_seq_one_letter_code
_entity_poly.pdbx_strand_id
1 'polypeptide(L)'
;MSQLLIRVLLLIIVVLAAFTLFTDPSSAQEGRRLRAGYASLSGNMAPYWAAKDAGLYKKYGLDIDLVAFPSGTEGMAAMIAGEIEFLAIAGSTTASAAIGGSDVVSLAITTERLVSSLMTIPSIQRAEELKGKAVGISRFGTSIDTAARMALHHYGLEAMKDVMLVQVGAVSSGVAALRGGRIQGAILSYPMLIQARREGFRELLDIASLGVPYASTGITVRKSFMAQRRDVVTNYVKSIIEATARIKRDKAFTIDMMMKYFRTKDREMMEETYEVSVTKYLKRLPTPTAESFRTVVDELALVNPKAKGQDPKRFYDDGILQELDKSGFINSLNR
;
A
#
# COMPACT_ATOMS: atom_id res chain seq x y z
N MET A 1 -22.85 -15.15 -66.42
CA MET A 1 -23.14 -15.27 -64.96
C MET A 1 -24.65 -15.22 -64.79
N SER A 2 -25.26 -16.27 -64.24
CA SER A 2 -26.71 -16.37 -64.19
C SER A 2 -27.26 -15.37 -63.12
N GLN A 3 -28.42 -14.81 -63.39
CA GLN A 3 -29.12 -13.89 -62.47
C GLN A 3 -29.29 -14.49 -61.07
N LEU A 4 -29.26 -15.82 -60.93
CA LEU A 4 -29.29 -16.54 -59.68
C LEU A 4 -28.01 -16.31 -58.83
N LEU A 5 -26.85 -16.30 -59.48
CA LEU A 5 -25.54 -16.05 -58.81
C LEU A 5 -25.46 -14.62 -58.21
N ILE A 6 -25.97 -13.62 -58.98
CA ILE A 6 -25.99 -12.23 -58.52
C ILE A 6 -26.93 -12.05 -57.33
N ARG A 7 -28.10 -12.71 -57.33
CA ARG A 7 -29.03 -12.65 -56.18
C ARG A 7 -28.49 -13.32 -54.93
N VAL A 8 -27.77 -14.44 -55.05
CA VAL A 8 -27.12 -15.12 -53.94
C VAL A 8 -25.99 -14.27 -53.38
N LEU A 9 -25.17 -13.63 -54.23
CA LEU A 9 -24.09 -12.77 -53.79
C LEU A 9 -24.61 -11.52 -53.06
N LEU A 10 -25.67 -10.89 -53.52
CA LEU A 10 -26.33 -9.76 -52.88
C LEU A 10 -26.94 -10.16 -51.48
N LEU A 11 -27.51 -11.36 -51.36
CA LEU A 11 -28.02 -11.84 -50.09
C LEU A 11 -26.92 -12.08 -49.05
N ILE A 12 -25.76 -12.62 -49.48
CA ILE A 12 -24.59 -12.84 -48.62
C ILE A 12 -23.99 -11.48 -48.17
N ILE A 13 -23.94 -10.48 -49.01
CA ILE A 13 -23.46 -9.15 -48.67
C ILE A 13 -24.38 -8.46 -47.66
N VAL A 14 -25.69 -8.59 -47.80
CA VAL A 14 -26.67 -8.03 -46.87
C VAL A 14 -26.62 -8.74 -45.50
N VAL A 15 -26.43 -10.06 -45.49
CA VAL A 15 -26.25 -10.82 -44.22
C VAL A 15 -24.93 -10.47 -43.52
N LEU A 16 -23.84 -10.32 -44.27
CA LEU A 16 -22.55 -9.87 -43.70
C LEU A 16 -22.62 -8.42 -43.19
N ALA A 17 -23.31 -7.51 -43.89
CA ALA A 17 -23.51 -6.14 -43.43
C ALA A 17 -24.42 -6.05 -42.19
N ALA A 18 -25.40 -6.94 -42.03
CA ALA A 18 -26.24 -7.01 -40.84
C ALA A 18 -25.48 -7.54 -39.61
N PHE A 19 -24.46 -8.40 -39.80
CA PHE A 19 -23.65 -8.93 -38.71
C PHE A 19 -22.65 -7.89 -38.16
N THR A 20 -22.22 -6.88 -38.94
CA THR A 20 -21.34 -5.83 -38.48
C THR A 20 -22.02 -4.71 -37.69
N LEU A 21 -23.37 -4.64 -37.74
CA LEU A 21 -24.17 -3.63 -37.03
C LEU A 21 -24.53 -4.04 -35.59
N PHE A 22 -24.24 -5.27 -35.16
CA PHE A 22 -24.56 -5.76 -33.81
C PHE A 22 -23.34 -5.95 -32.91
N THR A 23 -22.15 -5.55 -33.33
CA THR A 23 -21.00 -5.51 -32.43
C THR A 23 -20.87 -4.08 -31.88
N ASP A 24 -21.67 -3.73 -30.88
CA ASP A 24 -21.41 -2.59 -30.01
C ASP A 24 -20.11 -2.86 -29.24
N PRO A 25 -19.00 -2.18 -29.55
CA PRO A 25 -17.76 -2.36 -28.80
C PRO A 25 -17.87 -1.79 -27.37
N SER A 26 -19.01 -1.16 -27.04
CA SER A 26 -19.27 -0.55 -25.74
C SER A 26 -19.71 -1.54 -24.67
N SER A 27 -20.22 -2.73 -25.02
CA SER A 27 -20.76 -3.67 -24.03
C SER A 27 -19.72 -4.63 -23.42
N ALA A 28 -18.53 -4.71 -24.00
CA ALA A 28 -17.48 -5.62 -23.49
C ALA A 28 -16.70 -5.07 -22.28
N GLN A 29 -16.94 -3.81 -21.86
CA GLN A 29 -16.21 -3.16 -20.77
C GLN A 29 -17.07 -2.91 -19.51
N GLU A 30 -18.36 -3.23 -19.56
CA GLU A 30 -19.29 -3.04 -18.42
C GLU A 30 -19.21 -4.11 -17.32
N GLY A 31 -18.28 -5.06 -17.35
CA GLY A 31 -18.28 -6.19 -16.42
C GLY A 31 -16.98 -6.59 -15.77
N ARG A 32 -15.85 -5.92 -16.05
CA ARG A 32 -14.61 -6.33 -15.37
C ARG A 32 -14.58 -5.76 -13.95
N ARG A 33 -14.74 -6.65 -12.99
CA ARG A 33 -14.56 -6.36 -11.57
C ARG A 33 -13.19 -5.74 -11.34
N LEU A 34 -13.14 -4.57 -10.71
CA LEU A 34 -11.89 -3.88 -10.40
C LEU A 34 -11.18 -4.58 -9.24
N ARG A 35 -9.87 -4.60 -9.25
CA ARG A 35 -9.07 -5.18 -8.16
C ARG A 35 -8.23 -4.12 -7.48
N ALA A 36 -8.26 -4.13 -6.15
CA ALA A 36 -7.41 -3.29 -5.33
C ALA A 36 -6.48 -4.17 -4.48
N GLY A 37 -5.18 -4.02 -4.69
CA GLY A 37 -4.16 -4.69 -3.90
C GLY A 37 -3.85 -3.95 -2.61
N TYR A 38 -3.47 -4.69 -1.58
CA TYR A 38 -2.83 -4.13 -0.39
C TYR A 38 -1.61 -4.97 -0.01
N ALA A 39 -0.53 -4.28 0.35
CA ALA A 39 0.73 -4.92 0.67
C ALA A 39 0.84 -5.10 2.18
N SER A 40 1.04 -6.33 2.61
CA SER A 40 1.14 -6.78 4.01
C SER A 40 -0.15 -6.71 4.83
N LEU A 41 -0.23 -7.54 5.86
CA LEU A 41 -1.24 -7.47 6.93
C LEU A 41 -0.69 -6.55 8.03
N SER A 42 -1.14 -5.29 8.02
CA SER A 42 -0.74 -4.25 8.97
C SER A 42 -1.94 -3.39 9.33
N GLY A 43 -1.98 -2.84 10.53
CA GLY A 43 -3.03 -1.92 10.97
C GLY A 43 -3.21 -0.71 10.04
N ASN A 44 -2.17 -0.31 9.32
CA ASN A 44 -2.23 0.77 8.33
C ASN A 44 -3.14 0.47 7.12
N MET A 45 -3.54 -0.81 6.92
CA MET A 45 -4.45 -1.21 5.84
C MET A 45 -5.94 -1.07 6.22
N ALA A 46 -6.25 -0.71 7.45
CA ALA A 46 -7.62 -0.56 7.95
C ALA A 46 -8.56 0.27 7.04
N PRO A 47 -8.15 1.41 6.44
CA PRO A 47 -9.04 2.18 5.56
C PRO A 47 -9.55 1.37 4.35
N TYR A 48 -8.71 0.52 3.77
CA TYR A 48 -9.03 -0.27 2.58
C TYR A 48 -9.98 -1.41 2.90
N TRP A 49 -9.81 -2.06 4.05
CA TRP A 49 -10.72 -3.08 4.56
C TRP A 49 -12.06 -2.48 4.96
N ALA A 50 -12.05 -1.33 5.64
CA ALA A 50 -13.25 -0.61 6.03
C ALA A 50 -14.07 -0.16 4.81
N ALA A 51 -13.42 0.30 3.74
CA ALA A 51 -14.13 0.65 2.52
C ALA A 51 -14.90 -0.54 1.93
N LYS A 52 -14.35 -1.76 2.04
CA LYS A 52 -15.04 -3.00 1.62
C LYS A 52 -16.15 -3.38 2.59
N ASP A 53 -15.86 -3.51 3.88
CA ASP A 53 -16.79 -4.06 4.87
C ASP A 53 -17.95 -3.09 5.19
N ALA A 54 -17.72 -1.77 5.08
CA ALA A 54 -18.77 -0.76 5.20
C ALA A 54 -19.53 -0.51 3.89
N GLY A 55 -19.25 -1.25 2.82
CA GLY A 55 -19.93 -1.10 1.53
C GLY A 55 -19.63 0.20 0.79
N LEU A 56 -18.56 0.93 1.17
CA LEU A 56 -18.27 2.24 0.62
C LEU A 56 -17.82 2.17 -0.85
N TYR A 57 -17.14 1.12 -1.27
CA TYR A 57 -16.86 0.93 -2.69
C TYR A 57 -18.16 0.90 -3.50
N LYS A 58 -19.16 0.10 -3.07
CA LYS A 58 -20.47 0.02 -3.72
C LYS A 58 -21.23 1.35 -3.67
N LYS A 59 -21.16 2.08 -2.53
CA LYS A 59 -21.76 3.42 -2.38
C LYS A 59 -21.26 4.37 -3.48
N TYR A 60 -20.00 4.27 -3.88
CA TYR A 60 -19.39 5.08 -4.93
C TYR A 60 -19.41 4.40 -6.31
N GLY A 61 -20.27 3.40 -6.52
CA GLY A 61 -20.46 2.75 -7.82
C GLY A 61 -19.31 1.83 -8.24
N LEU A 62 -18.50 1.34 -7.28
CA LEU A 62 -17.36 0.47 -7.56
C LEU A 62 -17.61 -0.95 -7.07
N ASP A 63 -17.33 -1.93 -7.93
CA ASP A 63 -17.22 -3.34 -7.52
C ASP A 63 -15.75 -3.72 -7.41
N ILE A 64 -15.26 -3.78 -6.16
CA ILE A 64 -13.84 -3.97 -5.85
C ILE A 64 -13.60 -5.34 -5.20
N ASP A 65 -12.68 -6.11 -5.78
CA ASP A 65 -12.05 -7.24 -5.12
C ASP A 65 -10.75 -6.79 -4.44
N LEU A 66 -10.64 -7.07 -3.14
CA LEU A 66 -9.40 -6.83 -2.39
C LEU A 66 -8.47 -8.02 -2.52
N VAL A 67 -7.23 -7.77 -2.92
CA VAL A 67 -6.17 -8.77 -3.10
C VAL A 67 -5.03 -8.48 -2.13
N ALA A 68 -4.70 -9.44 -1.27
CA ALA A 68 -3.57 -9.33 -0.34
C ALA A 68 -2.28 -9.77 -1.04
N PHE A 69 -1.23 -8.97 -0.90
CA PHE A 69 0.12 -9.32 -1.35
C PHE A 69 1.06 -9.47 -0.15
N PRO A 70 1.96 -10.45 -0.16
CA PRO A 70 2.94 -10.64 0.93
C PRO A 70 3.87 -9.44 1.11
N SER A 71 4.17 -8.72 0.02
CA SER A 71 5.04 -7.54 0.04
C SER A 71 4.62 -6.49 -0.99
N GLY A 72 5.15 -5.27 -0.83
CA GLY A 72 4.91 -4.19 -1.76
C GLY A 72 5.47 -4.43 -3.16
N THR A 73 6.60 -5.10 -3.29
CA THR A 73 7.21 -5.41 -4.59
C THR A 73 6.35 -6.36 -5.42
N GLU A 74 5.73 -7.36 -4.79
CA GLU A 74 4.82 -8.29 -5.46
C GLU A 74 3.53 -7.60 -5.91
N GLY A 75 2.93 -6.75 -5.05
CA GLY A 75 1.78 -5.92 -5.43
C GLY A 75 2.09 -4.95 -6.57
N MET A 76 3.28 -4.35 -6.57
CA MET A 76 3.71 -3.45 -7.65
C MET A 76 3.91 -4.22 -8.97
N ALA A 77 4.45 -5.43 -8.93
CA ALA A 77 4.58 -6.27 -10.13
C ALA A 77 3.19 -6.57 -10.74
N ALA A 78 2.20 -6.93 -9.92
CA ALA A 78 0.82 -7.15 -10.37
C ALA A 78 0.18 -5.87 -10.95
N MET A 79 0.46 -4.70 -10.37
CA MET A 79 -0.01 -3.41 -10.91
C MET A 79 0.62 -3.09 -12.28
N ILE A 80 1.92 -3.28 -12.42
CA ILE A 80 2.64 -3.05 -13.69
C ILE A 80 2.13 -4.02 -14.78
N ALA A 81 1.84 -5.27 -14.41
CA ALA A 81 1.24 -6.27 -15.28
C ALA A 81 -0.25 -5.98 -15.65
N GLY A 82 -0.88 -4.98 -15.00
CA GLY A 82 -2.30 -4.65 -15.25
C GLY A 82 -3.28 -5.60 -14.60
N GLU A 83 -2.84 -6.40 -13.63
CA GLU A 83 -3.69 -7.35 -12.91
C GLU A 83 -4.55 -6.69 -11.83
N ILE A 84 -4.10 -5.53 -11.31
CA ILE A 84 -4.83 -4.70 -10.35
C ILE A 84 -4.82 -3.23 -10.79
N GLU A 85 -5.86 -2.49 -10.43
CA GLU A 85 -6.04 -1.08 -10.75
C GLU A 85 -5.51 -0.15 -9.65
N PHE A 86 -5.66 -0.55 -8.40
CA PHE A 86 -5.27 0.22 -7.22
C PHE A 86 -4.33 -0.59 -6.33
N LEU A 87 -3.41 0.07 -5.66
CA LEU A 87 -2.51 -0.59 -4.72
C LEU A 87 -2.30 0.28 -3.47
N ALA A 88 -2.63 -0.28 -2.31
CA ALA A 88 -2.27 0.30 -1.02
C ALA A 88 -0.82 -0.08 -0.69
N ILE A 89 0.10 0.90 -0.78
CA ILE A 89 1.54 0.64 -0.73
C ILE A 89 2.32 1.86 -0.24
N ALA A 90 3.58 1.65 0.09
CA ALA A 90 4.50 2.72 0.43
C ALA A 90 4.94 3.55 -0.79
N GLY A 91 5.11 4.85 -0.58
CA GLY A 91 5.64 5.77 -1.59
C GLY A 91 7.03 5.39 -2.09
N SER A 92 7.86 4.72 -1.27
CA SER A 92 9.18 4.22 -1.71
C SER A 92 9.08 3.19 -2.82
N THR A 93 8.14 2.26 -2.72
CA THR A 93 7.94 1.25 -3.77
C THR A 93 7.40 1.90 -5.04
N THR A 94 6.50 2.89 -4.90
CA THR A 94 6.00 3.68 -6.04
C THR A 94 7.12 4.49 -6.69
N ALA A 95 7.92 5.20 -5.90
CA ALA A 95 9.04 6.00 -6.39
C ALA A 95 10.09 5.12 -7.07
N SER A 96 10.45 3.99 -6.48
CA SER A 96 11.42 3.03 -7.05
C SER A 96 10.93 2.51 -8.42
N ALA A 97 9.65 2.12 -8.53
CA ALA A 97 9.07 1.68 -9.79
C ALA A 97 9.05 2.81 -10.84
N ALA A 98 8.68 4.04 -10.46
CA ALA A 98 8.66 5.19 -11.35
C ALA A 98 10.07 5.61 -11.81
N ILE A 99 11.10 5.51 -10.96
CA ILE A 99 12.52 5.70 -11.32
C ILE A 99 12.96 4.61 -12.31
N GLY A 100 12.44 3.39 -12.17
CA GLY A 100 12.64 2.27 -13.10
C GLY A 100 11.89 2.42 -14.43
N GLY A 101 11.11 3.49 -14.62
CA GLY A 101 10.36 3.76 -15.84
C GLY A 101 8.92 3.27 -15.85
N SER A 102 8.41 2.76 -14.73
CA SER A 102 7.01 2.31 -14.65
C SER A 102 6.04 3.51 -14.61
N ASP A 103 4.88 3.31 -15.22
CA ASP A 103 3.80 4.31 -15.34
C ASP A 103 2.93 4.37 -14.07
N VAL A 104 3.53 4.71 -12.92
CA VAL A 104 2.83 4.72 -11.63
C VAL A 104 3.00 6.04 -10.88
N VAL A 105 2.00 6.38 -10.04
CA VAL A 105 1.99 7.58 -9.22
C VAL A 105 1.19 7.34 -7.93
N SER A 106 1.61 7.96 -6.82
CA SER A 106 0.84 8.00 -5.57
C SER A 106 -0.19 9.11 -5.60
N LEU A 107 -1.44 8.82 -5.24
CA LEU A 107 -2.53 9.80 -5.20
C LEU A 107 -2.80 10.32 -3.78
N ALA A 108 -2.49 9.51 -2.78
CA ALA A 108 -2.77 9.81 -1.39
C ALA A 108 -1.74 9.12 -0.49
N ILE A 109 -1.44 9.71 0.65
CA ILE A 109 -0.63 9.11 1.71
C ILE A 109 -1.44 9.09 3.00
N THR A 110 -1.92 7.91 3.37
CA THR A 110 -2.76 7.71 4.55
C THR A 110 -1.96 7.67 5.85
N THR A 111 -0.69 7.24 5.78
CA THR A 111 0.23 7.20 6.93
C THR A 111 1.57 7.78 6.53
N GLU A 112 2.01 8.83 7.26
CA GLU A 112 3.22 9.61 6.93
C GLU A 112 4.33 9.40 7.96
N ARG A 113 4.41 8.20 8.54
CA ARG A 113 5.45 7.72 9.45
C ARG A 113 5.70 6.24 9.19
N LEU A 114 6.92 5.79 9.43
CA LEU A 114 7.25 4.36 9.46
C LEU A 114 6.79 3.76 10.79
N VAL A 115 5.52 3.33 10.84
CA VAL A 115 4.89 2.76 12.04
C VAL A 115 5.35 1.31 12.21
N SER A 116 6.58 1.15 12.64
CA SER A 116 7.27 -0.12 12.84
C SER A 116 8.40 0.04 13.83
N SER A 117 8.86 -1.06 14.38
CA SER A 117 9.96 -1.07 15.35
C SER A 117 11.04 -2.09 14.98
N LEU A 118 12.28 -1.79 15.35
CA LEU A 118 13.36 -2.75 15.38
C LEU A 118 13.22 -3.61 16.63
N MET A 119 12.80 -4.84 16.43
CA MET A 119 12.70 -5.85 17.48
C MET A 119 13.94 -6.74 17.46
N THR A 120 14.43 -7.15 18.64
CA THR A 120 15.62 -8.01 18.78
C THR A 120 15.36 -9.17 19.73
N ILE A 121 16.19 -10.21 19.63
CA ILE A 121 16.25 -11.27 20.65
C ILE A 121 16.64 -10.67 22.00
N PRO A 122 16.22 -11.28 23.13
CA PRO A 122 16.44 -10.71 24.47
C PRO A 122 17.91 -10.46 24.86
N SER A 123 18.82 -11.22 24.27
CA SER A 123 20.28 -11.07 24.53
C SER A 123 20.89 -9.81 23.92
N ILE A 124 20.23 -9.17 22.93
CA ILE A 124 20.65 -7.91 22.33
C ILE A 124 19.98 -6.76 23.09
N GLN A 125 20.77 -6.03 23.86
CA GLN A 125 20.29 -4.93 24.71
C GLN A 125 20.65 -3.56 24.12
N ARG A 126 21.69 -3.50 23.30
CA ARG A 126 22.19 -2.28 22.66
C ARG A 126 22.41 -2.51 21.17
N ALA A 127 22.29 -1.47 20.39
CA ALA A 127 22.35 -1.55 18.93
C ALA A 127 23.72 -2.06 18.40
N GLU A 128 24.81 -1.74 19.09
CA GLU A 128 26.16 -2.15 18.72
C GLU A 128 26.30 -3.69 18.71
N GLU A 129 25.50 -4.39 19.49
CA GLU A 129 25.48 -5.85 19.57
C GLU A 129 24.87 -6.51 18.32
N LEU A 130 24.27 -5.70 17.43
CA LEU A 130 23.81 -6.13 16.11
C LEU A 130 24.95 -6.28 15.10
N LYS A 131 26.17 -5.77 15.38
CA LYS A 131 27.32 -5.95 14.48
C LYS A 131 27.57 -7.41 14.20
N GLY A 132 27.70 -7.77 12.92
CA GLY A 132 27.87 -9.15 12.45
C GLY A 132 26.62 -10.03 12.58
N LYS A 133 25.46 -9.45 12.93
CA LYS A 133 24.18 -10.16 13.07
C LYS A 133 23.26 -9.90 11.88
N ALA A 134 22.13 -10.62 11.86
CA ALA A 134 21.14 -10.52 10.82
C ALA A 134 19.84 -9.85 11.33
N VAL A 135 19.31 -8.91 10.54
CA VAL A 135 18.01 -8.27 10.75
C VAL A 135 17.08 -8.64 9.61
N GLY A 136 15.91 -9.18 9.95
CA GLY A 136 14.88 -9.57 9.00
C GLY A 136 14.09 -8.38 8.47
N ILE A 137 13.94 -8.34 7.15
CA ILE A 137 13.07 -7.41 6.42
C ILE A 137 12.11 -8.20 5.52
N SER A 138 11.01 -7.58 5.06
CA SER A 138 10.11 -8.26 4.12
C SER A 138 10.78 -8.51 2.77
N ARG A 139 11.07 -7.44 2.03
CA ARG A 139 11.79 -7.43 0.74
C ARG A 139 12.61 -6.15 0.63
N PHE A 140 13.68 -6.17 -0.15
CA PHE A 140 14.40 -4.95 -0.51
C PHE A 140 13.50 -3.99 -1.30
N GLY A 141 13.69 -2.69 -1.12
CA GLY A 141 12.91 -1.63 -1.76
C GLY A 141 11.52 -1.38 -1.16
N THR A 142 11.17 -2.05 -0.07
CA THR A 142 9.92 -1.79 0.68
C THR A 142 10.14 -0.80 1.83
N SER A 143 9.04 -0.30 2.42
CA SER A 143 9.13 0.55 3.63
C SER A 143 9.78 -0.17 4.83
N ILE A 144 9.72 -1.50 4.89
CA ILE A 144 10.37 -2.30 5.93
C ILE A 144 11.90 -2.33 5.73
N ASP A 145 12.38 -2.36 4.49
CA ASP A 145 13.82 -2.20 4.18
C ASP A 145 14.31 -0.80 4.57
N THR A 146 13.57 0.24 4.15
CA THR A 146 13.89 1.63 4.54
C THR A 146 13.89 1.78 6.06
N ALA A 147 12.90 1.22 6.76
CA ALA A 147 12.82 1.26 8.22
C ALA A 147 14.05 0.61 8.89
N ALA A 148 14.53 -0.52 8.35
CA ALA A 148 15.73 -1.18 8.84
C ALA A 148 16.97 -0.29 8.66
N ARG A 149 17.14 0.28 7.47
CA ARG A 149 18.28 1.18 7.19
C ARG A 149 18.27 2.43 8.07
N MET A 150 17.13 3.08 8.21
CA MET A 150 16.97 4.24 9.09
C MET A 150 17.24 3.89 10.55
N ALA A 151 16.76 2.75 11.05
CA ALA A 151 17.02 2.30 12.41
C ALA A 151 18.51 2.02 12.66
N LEU A 152 19.18 1.34 11.73
CA LEU A 152 20.60 1.06 11.83
C LEU A 152 21.42 2.35 11.75
N HIS A 153 21.11 3.23 10.79
CA HIS A 153 21.80 4.52 10.63
C HIS A 153 21.65 5.40 11.88
N HIS A 154 20.48 5.41 12.52
CA HIS A 154 20.26 6.12 13.78
C HIS A 154 21.28 5.72 14.87
N TYR A 155 21.72 4.47 14.87
CA TYR A 155 22.72 3.95 15.78
C TYR A 155 24.16 3.94 15.21
N GLY A 156 24.39 4.60 14.06
CA GLY A 156 25.71 4.63 13.42
C GLY A 156 26.14 3.29 12.83
N LEU A 157 25.20 2.39 12.51
CA LEU A 157 25.45 1.11 11.88
C LEU A 157 25.11 1.16 10.39
N GLU A 158 25.94 0.55 9.55
CA GLU A 158 25.72 0.46 8.11
C GLU A 158 25.03 -0.87 7.75
N ALA A 159 23.85 -0.76 7.14
CA ALA A 159 23.13 -1.91 6.59
C ALA A 159 23.95 -2.58 5.47
N MET A 160 24.01 -3.90 5.46
CA MET A 160 24.77 -4.76 4.53
C MET A 160 26.31 -4.74 4.74
N LYS A 161 26.79 -3.95 5.68
CA LYS A 161 28.21 -3.92 6.08
C LYS A 161 28.37 -4.35 7.52
N ASP A 162 27.80 -3.59 8.47
CA ASP A 162 27.85 -3.93 9.89
C ASP A 162 26.77 -4.95 10.28
N VAL A 163 25.59 -4.86 9.64
CA VAL A 163 24.41 -5.69 9.92
C VAL A 163 23.84 -6.23 8.60
N MET A 164 23.68 -7.55 8.51
CA MET A 164 23.10 -8.18 7.33
C MET A 164 21.57 -8.02 7.32
N LEU A 165 21.00 -7.50 6.23
CA LEU A 165 19.56 -7.51 6.02
C LEU A 165 19.16 -8.78 5.28
N VAL A 166 18.22 -9.54 5.86
CA VAL A 166 17.76 -10.83 5.34
C VAL A 166 16.28 -10.75 4.98
N GLN A 167 15.93 -11.09 3.74
CA GLN A 167 14.55 -11.15 3.31
C GLN A 167 13.83 -12.35 3.91
N VAL A 168 12.83 -12.11 4.77
CA VAL A 168 12.04 -13.16 5.43
C VAL A 168 10.63 -13.31 4.84
N GLY A 169 10.26 -12.48 3.87
CA GLY A 169 8.94 -12.49 3.25
C GLY A 169 7.94 -11.60 3.99
N ALA A 170 6.75 -12.11 4.30
CA ALA A 170 5.75 -11.35 5.03
C ALA A 170 6.24 -10.91 6.42
N VAL A 171 5.73 -9.78 6.94
CA VAL A 171 6.13 -9.25 8.27
C VAL A 171 5.90 -10.28 9.39
N SER A 172 4.84 -11.08 9.29
CA SER A 172 4.57 -12.19 10.22
C SER A 172 5.67 -13.27 10.25
N SER A 173 6.36 -13.48 9.14
CA SER A 173 7.50 -14.40 9.06
C SER A 173 8.71 -13.90 9.86
N GLY A 174 8.80 -12.59 10.13
CA GLY A 174 9.85 -12.02 10.97
C GLY A 174 9.83 -12.54 12.41
N VAL A 175 8.64 -12.64 13.01
CA VAL A 175 8.47 -13.21 14.37
C VAL A 175 8.91 -14.68 14.39
N ALA A 176 8.49 -15.45 13.39
CA ALA A 176 8.90 -16.87 13.28
C ALA A 176 10.41 -17.03 13.07
N ALA A 177 11.05 -16.13 12.32
CA ALA A 177 12.49 -16.15 12.08
C ALA A 177 13.30 -15.77 13.34
N LEU A 178 12.80 -14.80 14.14
CA LEU A 178 13.36 -14.47 15.46
C LEU A 178 13.26 -15.67 16.40
N ARG A 179 12.08 -16.29 16.52
CA ARG A 179 11.83 -17.46 17.37
C ARG A 179 12.73 -18.63 16.99
N GLY A 180 12.95 -18.84 15.69
CA GLY A 180 13.82 -19.90 15.18
C GLY A 180 15.32 -19.57 15.22
N GLY A 181 15.73 -18.42 15.75
CA GLY A 181 17.14 -18.01 15.87
C GLY A 181 17.85 -17.73 14.53
N ARG A 182 17.10 -17.69 13.40
CA ARG A 182 17.68 -17.45 12.07
C ARG A 182 18.13 -16.00 11.87
N ILE A 183 17.54 -15.08 12.63
CA ILE A 183 17.86 -13.66 12.67
C ILE A 183 17.89 -13.20 14.13
N GLN A 184 18.62 -12.14 14.42
CA GLN A 184 18.75 -11.58 15.75
C GLN A 184 17.96 -10.29 15.94
N GLY A 185 17.50 -9.70 14.84
CA GLY A 185 16.58 -8.58 14.85
C GLY A 185 15.56 -8.72 13.70
N ALA A 186 14.45 -7.99 13.77
CA ALA A 186 13.48 -7.86 12.70
C ALA A 186 12.77 -6.50 12.76
N ILE A 187 12.42 -5.96 11.60
CA ILE A 187 11.50 -4.82 11.54
C ILE A 187 10.07 -5.35 11.51
N LEU A 188 9.31 -5.02 12.54
CA LEU A 188 7.93 -5.46 12.71
C LEU A 188 6.99 -4.26 12.80
N SER A 189 5.82 -4.38 12.18
CA SER A 189 4.70 -3.45 12.31
C SER A 189 3.58 -4.05 13.15
N TYR A 190 2.62 -3.22 13.56
CA TYR A 190 1.44 -3.68 14.29
C TYR A 190 0.54 -4.55 13.42
N PRO A 191 0.00 -5.68 13.96
CA PRO A 191 0.09 -6.16 15.35
C PRO A 191 1.28 -7.10 15.64
N MET A 192 2.13 -7.46 14.67
CA MET A 192 3.23 -8.43 14.86
C MET A 192 4.25 -7.96 15.90
N LEU A 193 4.42 -6.65 16.03
CA LEU A 193 5.21 -6.03 17.08
C LEU A 193 4.70 -6.42 18.48
N ILE A 194 3.38 -6.37 18.72
CA ILE A 194 2.77 -6.74 20.00
C ILE A 194 3.00 -8.22 20.30
N GLN A 195 2.81 -9.07 19.28
CA GLN A 195 3.10 -10.49 19.39
C GLN A 195 4.55 -10.74 19.80
N ALA A 196 5.51 -10.08 19.14
CA ALA A 196 6.93 -10.22 19.45
C ALA A 196 7.23 -9.78 20.90
N ARG A 197 6.65 -8.66 21.37
CA ARG A 197 6.80 -8.23 22.78
C ARG A 197 6.26 -9.25 23.77
N ARG A 198 5.09 -9.83 23.51
CA ARG A 198 4.50 -10.89 24.36
C ARG A 198 5.32 -12.17 24.36
N GLU A 199 6.08 -12.45 23.30
CA GLU A 199 7.02 -13.58 23.23
C GLU A 199 8.39 -13.27 23.87
N GLY A 200 8.56 -12.10 24.48
CA GLY A 200 9.79 -11.69 25.18
C GLY A 200 10.87 -11.07 24.29
N PHE A 201 10.59 -10.82 23.01
CA PHE A 201 11.50 -10.06 22.17
C PHE A 201 11.53 -8.58 22.59
N ARG A 202 12.71 -7.97 22.46
CA ARG A 202 12.94 -6.61 22.91
C ARG A 202 12.67 -5.60 21.81
N GLU A 203 11.93 -4.55 22.10
CA GLU A 203 11.82 -3.39 21.23
C GLU A 203 13.05 -2.48 21.45
N LEU A 204 13.95 -2.45 20.47
CA LEU A 204 15.18 -1.67 20.54
C LEU A 204 14.92 -0.21 20.09
N LEU A 205 14.07 -0.01 19.10
CA LEU A 205 13.71 1.31 18.58
C LEU A 205 12.29 1.32 18.01
N ASP A 206 11.43 2.21 18.49
CA ASP A 206 10.22 2.66 17.77
C ASP A 206 10.63 3.65 16.67
N ILE A 207 10.61 3.22 15.41
CA ILE A 207 11.10 4.02 14.29
C ILE A 207 10.20 5.25 14.05
N ALA A 208 8.92 5.14 14.35
CA ALA A 208 8.00 6.28 14.24
C ALA A 208 8.34 7.41 15.22
N SER A 209 8.98 7.09 16.36
CA SER A 209 9.43 8.08 17.36
C SER A 209 10.55 8.99 16.86
N LEU A 210 11.26 8.59 15.79
CA LEU A 210 12.26 9.45 15.14
C LEU A 210 11.63 10.71 14.52
N GLY A 211 10.32 10.75 14.37
CA GLY A 211 9.60 11.92 13.88
C GLY A 211 9.83 12.26 12.41
N VAL A 212 10.52 11.40 11.66
CA VAL A 212 10.86 11.63 10.25
C VAL A 212 9.62 11.49 9.37
N PRO A 213 9.20 12.51 8.60
CA PRO A 213 8.14 12.39 7.62
C PRO A 213 8.53 11.38 6.54
N TYR A 214 7.65 10.43 6.26
CA TYR A 214 7.90 9.40 5.26
C TYR A 214 6.58 8.94 4.62
N ALA A 215 6.51 8.86 3.30
CA ALA A 215 5.33 8.38 2.59
C ALA A 215 5.19 6.86 2.76
N SER A 216 4.65 6.44 3.93
CA SER A 216 4.66 5.05 4.39
C SER A 216 3.56 4.19 3.80
N THR A 217 2.34 4.70 3.74
CA THR A 217 1.19 3.97 3.17
C THR A 217 0.30 4.93 2.42
N GLY A 218 -0.12 4.55 1.22
CA GLY A 218 -0.94 5.40 0.39
C GLY A 218 -1.62 4.65 -0.75
N ILE A 219 -2.25 5.39 -1.65
CA ILE A 219 -2.93 4.88 -2.84
C ILE A 219 -2.03 5.10 -4.03
N THR A 220 -1.67 4.03 -4.73
CA THR A 220 -0.93 4.08 -6.00
C THR A 220 -1.78 3.55 -7.14
N VAL A 221 -1.65 4.19 -8.31
CA VAL A 221 -2.31 3.80 -9.55
C VAL A 221 -1.36 3.94 -10.74
N ARG A 222 -1.70 3.35 -11.87
CA ARG A 222 -1.05 3.70 -13.15
C ARG A 222 -1.59 5.05 -13.64
N LYS A 223 -0.70 5.92 -14.12
CA LYS A 223 -1.07 7.25 -14.67
C LYS A 223 -1.99 7.10 -15.89
N SER A 224 -1.71 6.13 -16.76
CA SER A 224 -2.56 5.80 -17.91
C SER A 224 -3.97 5.39 -17.50
N PHE A 225 -4.12 4.56 -16.46
CA PHE A 225 -5.44 4.20 -15.94
C PHE A 225 -6.18 5.41 -15.35
N MET A 226 -5.48 6.25 -14.57
CA MET A 226 -6.06 7.49 -14.03
C MET A 226 -6.52 8.43 -15.15
N ALA A 227 -5.75 8.58 -16.22
CA ALA A 227 -6.13 9.43 -17.35
C ALA A 227 -7.38 8.92 -18.09
N GLN A 228 -7.53 7.61 -18.24
CA GLN A 228 -8.67 6.97 -18.93
C GLN A 228 -9.92 6.88 -18.07
N ARG A 229 -9.76 6.70 -16.76
CA ARG A 229 -10.86 6.40 -15.83
C ARG A 229 -10.80 7.28 -14.58
N ARG A 230 -10.65 8.60 -14.79
CA ARG A 230 -10.56 9.57 -13.69
C ARG A 230 -11.75 9.51 -12.73
N ASP A 231 -12.94 9.26 -13.24
CA ASP A 231 -14.17 9.07 -12.47
C ASP A 231 -14.05 7.90 -11.48
N VAL A 232 -13.59 6.75 -11.96
CA VAL A 232 -13.38 5.54 -11.15
C VAL A 232 -12.31 5.79 -10.07
N VAL A 233 -11.20 6.44 -10.45
CA VAL A 233 -10.11 6.75 -9.52
C VAL A 233 -10.58 7.73 -8.45
N THR A 234 -11.33 8.78 -8.83
CA THR A 234 -11.92 9.73 -7.89
C THR A 234 -12.86 9.04 -6.90
N ASN A 235 -13.73 8.15 -7.39
CA ASN A 235 -14.67 7.41 -6.55
C ASN A 235 -13.96 6.43 -5.60
N TYR A 236 -12.84 5.83 -6.03
CA TYR A 236 -12.00 5.02 -5.15
C TYR A 236 -11.37 5.86 -4.04
N VAL A 237 -10.79 7.01 -4.37
CA VAL A 237 -10.23 7.94 -3.38
C VAL A 237 -11.30 8.41 -2.38
N LYS A 238 -12.51 8.77 -2.86
CA LYS A 238 -13.65 9.12 -1.99
C LYS A 238 -13.97 7.99 -1.01
N SER A 239 -14.02 6.75 -1.48
CA SER A 239 -14.34 5.61 -0.63
C SER A 239 -13.31 5.39 0.50
N ILE A 240 -12.02 5.63 0.22
CA ILE A 240 -10.97 5.51 1.22
C ILE A 240 -10.99 6.66 2.22
N ILE A 241 -11.29 7.90 1.78
CA ILE A 241 -11.40 9.06 2.69
C ILE A 241 -12.59 8.86 3.64
N GLU A 242 -13.76 8.44 3.13
CA GLU A 242 -14.92 8.17 3.97
C GLU A 242 -14.68 6.99 4.93
N ALA A 243 -14.02 5.92 4.45
CA ALA A 243 -13.60 4.81 5.30
C ALA A 243 -12.68 5.27 6.43
N THR A 244 -11.72 6.15 6.12
CA THR A 244 -10.84 6.76 7.12
C THR A 244 -11.61 7.54 8.17
N ALA A 245 -12.58 8.34 7.76
CA ALA A 245 -13.45 9.06 8.70
C ALA A 245 -14.27 8.10 9.58
N ARG A 246 -14.82 7.02 8.99
CA ARG A 246 -15.58 6.01 9.71
C ARG A 246 -14.77 5.28 10.76
N ILE A 247 -13.60 4.74 10.41
CA ILE A 247 -12.78 3.96 11.35
C ILE A 247 -12.26 4.79 12.52
N LYS A 248 -12.07 6.10 12.33
CA LYS A 248 -11.72 7.02 13.42
C LYS A 248 -12.88 7.28 14.40
N ARG A 249 -14.13 7.19 13.93
CA ARG A 249 -15.32 7.46 14.75
C ARG A 249 -15.90 6.19 15.37
N ASP A 250 -15.75 5.05 14.72
CA ASP A 250 -16.36 3.78 15.11
C ASP A 250 -15.27 2.76 15.49
N LYS A 251 -14.77 2.91 16.73
CA LYS A 251 -13.72 2.03 17.28
C LYS A 251 -14.16 0.57 17.32
N ALA A 252 -15.41 0.31 17.72
CA ALA A 252 -15.93 -1.06 17.86
C ALA A 252 -15.94 -1.77 16.49
N PHE A 253 -16.56 -1.16 15.47
CA PHE A 253 -16.54 -1.66 14.09
C PHE A 253 -15.11 -1.92 13.62
N THR A 254 -14.19 -0.99 13.90
CA THR A 254 -12.81 -1.08 13.39
C THR A 254 -12.06 -2.24 14.02
N ILE A 255 -12.21 -2.44 15.33
CA ILE A 255 -11.58 -3.57 16.03
C ILE A 255 -12.14 -4.90 15.53
N ASP A 256 -13.46 -5.04 15.41
CA ASP A 256 -14.12 -6.27 14.92
C ASP A 256 -13.70 -6.58 13.48
N MET A 257 -13.60 -5.56 12.64
CA MET A 257 -13.05 -5.68 11.28
C MET A 257 -11.59 -6.12 11.30
N MET A 258 -10.73 -5.50 12.11
CA MET A 258 -9.32 -5.92 12.25
C MET A 258 -9.22 -7.37 12.70
N MET A 259 -9.99 -7.78 13.71
CA MET A 259 -10.03 -9.18 14.18
C MET A 259 -10.35 -10.15 13.02
N LYS A 260 -11.28 -9.80 12.15
CA LYS A 260 -11.64 -10.58 10.97
C LYS A 260 -10.46 -10.70 9.99
N TYR A 261 -9.82 -9.59 9.61
CA TYR A 261 -8.74 -9.59 8.61
C TYR A 261 -7.45 -10.23 9.13
N PHE A 262 -7.14 -10.03 10.41
CA PHE A 262 -6.00 -10.70 11.07
C PHE A 262 -6.30 -12.14 11.49
N ARG A 263 -7.57 -12.60 11.35
CA ARG A 263 -8.03 -13.93 11.77
C ARG A 263 -7.65 -14.25 13.22
N THR A 264 -7.87 -13.30 14.11
CA THR A 264 -7.55 -13.40 15.53
C THR A 264 -8.78 -13.19 16.40
N LYS A 265 -8.76 -13.76 17.62
CA LYS A 265 -9.72 -13.47 18.68
C LYS A 265 -9.13 -12.54 19.76
N ASP A 266 -7.90 -12.12 19.60
CA ASP A 266 -7.17 -11.27 20.54
C ASP A 266 -7.61 -9.81 20.37
N ARG A 267 -8.66 -9.45 21.10
CA ARG A 267 -9.23 -8.10 21.05
C ARG A 267 -8.28 -7.05 21.62
N GLU A 268 -7.57 -7.37 22.70
CA GLU A 268 -6.62 -6.45 23.32
C GLU A 268 -5.49 -6.06 22.36
N MET A 269 -4.93 -7.05 21.63
CA MET A 269 -3.94 -6.80 20.58
C MET A 269 -4.49 -5.91 19.46
N MET A 270 -5.78 -6.07 19.09
CA MET A 270 -6.39 -5.22 18.08
C MET A 270 -6.72 -3.83 18.61
N GLU A 271 -7.03 -3.66 19.88
CA GLU A 271 -7.22 -2.35 20.52
C GLU A 271 -5.91 -1.55 20.53
N GLU A 272 -4.80 -2.16 20.91
CA GLU A 272 -3.48 -1.51 20.83
C GLU A 272 -3.11 -1.16 19.36
N THR A 273 -3.38 -2.08 18.42
CA THR A 273 -3.16 -1.85 17.00
C THR A 273 -3.99 -0.67 16.50
N TYR A 274 -5.25 -0.55 16.92
CA TYR A 274 -6.14 0.56 16.60
C TYR A 274 -5.58 1.89 17.12
N GLU A 275 -5.19 1.95 18.41
CA GLU A 275 -4.69 3.19 19.01
C GLU A 275 -3.46 3.71 18.27
N VAL A 276 -2.57 2.82 17.87
CA VAL A 276 -1.35 3.25 17.14
C VAL A 276 -1.64 3.52 15.68
N SER A 277 -2.22 2.56 14.96
CA SER A 277 -2.32 2.65 13.51
C SER A 277 -3.43 3.59 13.04
N VAL A 278 -4.54 3.72 13.80
CA VAL A 278 -5.70 4.53 13.40
C VAL A 278 -5.75 5.85 14.17
N THR A 279 -5.67 5.81 15.49
CA THR A 279 -5.81 7.02 16.30
C THR A 279 -4.60 7.94 16.16
N LYS A 280 -3.39 7.40 16.33
CA LYS A 280 -2.15 8.18 16.39
C LYS A 280 -1.61 8.58 15.01
N TYR A 281 -1.51 7.64 14.07
CA TYR A 281 -0.74 7.84 12.84
C TYR A 281 -1.55 7.92 11.55
N LEU A 282 -2.82 7.49 11.52
CA LEU A 282 -3.64 7.61 10.32
C LEU A 282 -4.02 9.08 10.08
N LYS A 283 -3.68 9.60 8.90
CA LYS A 283 -4.02 10.97 8.52
C LYS A 283 -5.52 11.07 8.23
N ARG A 284 -6.16 12.13 8.71
CA ARG A 284 -7.55 12.45 8.37
C ARG A 284 -7.67 12.86 6.90
N LEU A 285 -6.78 13.75 6.45
CA LEU A 285 -6.63 14.15 5.07
C LEU A 285 -5.34 13.53 4.51
N PRO A 286 -5.44 12.56 3.60
CA PRO A 286 -4.29 11.79 3.16
C PRO A 286 -3.46 12.51 2.06
N THR A 287 -3.24 13.81 2.19
CA THR A 287 -2.47 14.60 1.21
C THR A 287 -1.00 14.19 1.24
N PRO A 288 -0.41 13.81 0.09
CA PRO A 288 1.03 13.63 -0.04
C PRO A 288 1.77 14.94 0.23
N THR A 289 2.94 14.87 0.84
CA THR A 289 3.78 16.05 1.06
C THR A 289 5.11 15.91 0.33
N ALA A 290 5.65 17.02 -0.16
CA ALA A 290 6.97 17.03 -0.78
C ALA A 290 8.06 16.58 0.21
N GLU A 291 7.88 16.87 1.49
CA GLU A 291 8.81 16.47 2.56
C GLU A 291 8.84 14.95 2.73
N SER A 292 7.69 14.28 2.83
CA SER A 292 7.63 12.83 2.99
C SER A 292 8.18 12.07 1.78
N PHE A 293 8.01 12.62 0.57
CA PHE A 293 8.61 12.04 -0.63
C PHE A 293 10.09 12.42 -0.80
N ARG A 294 10.55 13.55 -0.26
CA ARG A 294 11.98 13.87 -0.21
C ARG A 294 12.72 12.84 0.61
N THR A 295 12.23 12.51 1.79
CA THR A 295 12.80 11.42 2.61
C THR A 295 12.84 10.11 1.84
N VAL A 296 11.77 9.78 1.10
CA VAL A 296 11.74 8.58 0.26
C VAL A 296 12.86 8.60 -0.79
N VAL A 297 13.04 9.73 -1.47
CA VAL A 297 14.07 9.89 -2.51
C VAL A 297 15.47 9.79 -1.91
N ASP A 298 15.71 10.47 -0.79
CA ASP A 298 17.01 10.49 -0.12
C ASP A 298 17.41 9.09 0.37
N GLU A 299 16.48 8.36 0.97
CA GLU A 299 16.71 6.97 1.39
C GLU A 299 16.93 6.02 0.20
N LEU A 300 16.16 6.19 -0.89
CA LEU A 300 16.39 5.43 -2.11
C LEU A 300 17.75 5.73 -2.75
N ALA A 301 18.24 6.96 -2.67
CA ALA A 301 19.53 7.36 -3.23
C ALA A 301 20.72 6.67 -2.58
N LEU A 302 20.57 6.18 -1.34
CA LEU A 302 21.59 5.40 -0.64
C LEU A 302 21.86 4.04 -1.31
N VAL A 303 20.85 3.49 -2.02
CA VAL A 303 20.91 2.14 -2.62
C VAL A 303 20.68 2.14 -4.13
N ASN A 304 20.21 3.24 -4.69
CA ASN A 304 19.92 3.40 -6.12
C ASN A 304 20.41 4.78 -6.60
N PRO A 305 21.56 4.86 -7.28
CA PRO A 305 22.10 6.14 -7.76
C PRO A 305 21.14 6.93 -8.68
N LYS A 306 20.19 6.27 -9.36
CA LYS A 306 19.18 6.94 -10.20
C LYS A 306 18.17 7.76 -9.38
N ALA A 307 18.05 7.52 -8.09
CA ALA A 307 17.20 8.31 -7.21
C ALA A 307 17.81 9.64 -6.82
N LYS A 308 19.14 9.79 -6.90
CA LYS A 308 19.84 10.99 -6.48
C LYS A 308 19.37 12.23 -7.25
N GLY A 309 18.94 13.25 -6.52
CA GLY A 309 18.51 14.53 -7.09
C GLY A 309 17.15 14.51 -7.80
N GLN A 310 16.38 13.43 -7.69
CA GLN A 310 15.02 13.38 -8.25
C GLN A 310 14.09 14.36 -7.52
N ASP A 311 13.23 15.05 -8.27
CA ASP A 311 12.19 15.90 -7.67
C ASP A 311 11.11 15.03 -7.01
N PRO A 312 10.85 15.18 -5.69
CA PRO A 312 9.78 14.48 -4.99
C PRO A 312 8.40 14.59 -5.64
N LYS A 313 8.08 15.73 -6.25
CA LYS A 313 6.79 15.96 -6.92
C LYS A 313 6.51 15.03 -8.10
N ARG A 314 7.55 14.42 -8.64
CA ARG A 314 7.42 13.44 -9.73
C ARG A 314 6.66 12.17 -9.33
N PHE A 315 6.61 11.85 -8.03
CA PHE A 315 6.16 10.57 -7.51
C PHE A 315 4.75 10.59 -6.94
N TYR A 316 4.10 11.75 -6.86
CA TYR A 316 2.73 11.86 -6.41
C TYR A 316 1.93 12.88 -7.24
N ASP A 317 0.61 12.71 -7.23
CA ASP A 317 -0.38 13.60 -7.82
C ASP A 317 -1.52 13.78 -6.80
N ASP A 318 -1.66 14.95 -6.23
CA ASP A 318 -2.68 15.29 -5.24
C ASP A 318 -3.89 16.04 -5.83
N GLY A 319 -3.98 16.14 -7.15
CA GLY A 319 -5.03 16.91 -7.84
C GLY A 319 -6.44 16.46 -7.46
N ILE A 320 -6.70 15.13 -7.40
CA ILE A 320 -8.00 14.61 -6.97
C ILE A 320 -8.31 15.00 -5.52
N LEU A 321 -7.33 14.96 -4.63
CA LEU A 321 -7.53 15.36 -3.22
C LEU A 321 -7.83 16.85 -3.09
N GLN A 322 -7.14 17.70 -3.86
CA GLN A 322 -7.39 19.14 -3.91
C GLN A 322 -8.81 19.45 -4.43
N GLU A 323 -9.27 18.75 -5.47
CA GLU A 323 -10.64 18.87 -5.99
C GLU A 323 -11.68 18.46 -4.94
N LEU A 324 -11.46 17.34 -4.24
CA LEU A 324 -12.34 16.85 -3.19
C LEU A 324 -12.39 17.78 -1.97
N ASP A 325 -11.30 18.40 -1.61
CA ASP A 325 -11.24 19.38 -0.53
C ASP A 325 -11.99 20.68 -0.91
N LYS A 326 -11.70 21.22 -2.09
CA LYS A 326 -12.38 22.42 -2.63
C LYS A 326 -13.89 22.24 -2.79
N SER A 327 -14.34 21.03 -3.12
CA SER A 327 -15.78 20.72 -3.25
C SER A 327 -16.51 20.62 -1.91
N GLY A 328 -15.79 20.69 -0.78
CA GLY A 328 -16.36 20.51 0.56
C GLY A 328 -16.64 19.03 0.92
N PHE A 329 -16.33 18.08 0.04
CA PHE A 329 -16.57 16.65 0.29
C PHE A 329 -15.90 16.16 1.59
N ILE A 330 -14.63 16.52 1.80
CA ILE A 330 -13.87 16.10 2.98
C ILE A 330 -14.48 16.65 4.28
N ASN A 331 -14.91 17.91 4.23
CA ASN A 331 -15.55 18.57 5.38
C ASN A 331 -16.94 18.00 5.70
N SER A 332 -17.68 17.51 4.69
CA SER A 332 -18.99 16.89 4.89
C SER A 332 -18.94 15.58 5.69
N LEU A 333 -17.79 14.87 5.68
CA LEU A 333 -17.60 13.62 6.40
C LEU A 333 -17.34 13.76 7.91
N ASN A 334 -17.23 14.99 8.40
CA ASN A 334 -16.95 15.29 9.81
C ASN A 334 -18.18 15.78 10.59
N ARG A 335 -19.35 15.73 9.97
CA ARG A 335 -20.65 16.08 10.58
C ARG A 335 -21.36 14.90 11.25
#